data_350baa200147326f2e8f244e80bf2cfd
#
_entry.id   350baa200147326f2e8f244e80bf2cfd
#
_cell.length_a   1.000
_cell.length_b   1.000
_cell.length_c   1.000
_cell.angle_alpha   90.00
_cell.angle_beta   90.00
_cell.angle_gamma   90.00
#
_symmetry.space_group_name_H-M   'P 1'
#
loop_
_entity.id
_entity.type
_entity.pdbx_description
1 polymer ?
#
loop_
_entity_poly.entity_id
_entity_poly.type
_entity_poly.pdbx_seq_one_letter_code
_entity_poly.pdbx_strand_id
1 'polypeptide(L)'
;MRPLEGIRILSMEQAAALPFATRHLADLGAEVIRVQSHKRPLGVLQEIHYYRNKKMIGIDLSHPEGPEVFRQLSDGVDIVAHNFTPRVMRKYGLDFDSLSSRNKNLIYCAVTGFGTTGPWADRPLFGPGAEAMSGQNSMIGEPGALTPGRPGTITYADNVCGLYLLFAVLGAL
;
A
#
# COMPACT_ATOMS: atom_id res chain seq x y z
N MET A 1 -13.07 -23.58 -3.90
CA MET A 1 -11.73 -23.02 -4.15
C MET A 1 -11.89 -21.55 -4.48
N ARG A 2 -11.19 -20.66 -3.80
CA ARG A 2 -11.20 -19.21 -4.11
C ARG A 2 -10.10 -18.92 -5.14
N PRO A 3 -10.23 -17.89 -5.99
CA PRO A 3 -9.28 -17.62 -7.07
C PRO A 3 -7.81 -17.48 -6.63
N LEU A 4 -7.57 -16.89 -5.46
CA LEU A 4 -6.23 -16.66 -4.91
C LEU A 4 -5.91 -17.54 -3.69
N GLU A 5 -6.60 -18.66 -3.54
CA GLU A 5 -6.31 -19.62 -2.45
C GLU A 5 -4.88 -20.15 -2.61
N GLY A 6 -4.09 -20.06 -1.52
CA GLY A 6 -2.68 -20.44 -1.50
C GLY A 6 -1.70 -19.28 -1.72
N ILE A 7 -2.13 -18.15 -2.26
CA ILE A 7 -1.29 -16.95 -2.42
C ILE A 7 -1.12 -16.23 -1.08
N ARG A 8 0.12 -15.91 -0.70
CA ARG A 8 0.48 -15.25 0.55
C ARG A 8 1.06 -13.86 0.28
N ILE A 9 0.54 -12.86 0.98
CA ILE A 9 0.91 -11.45 0.81
C ILE A 9 1.33 -10.86 2.15
N LEU A 10 2.56 -10.35 2.23
CA LEU A 10 3.02 -9.52 3.35
C LEU A 10 2.83 -8.05 2.98
N SER A 11 1.98 -7.34 3.70
CA SER A 11 1.60 -5.97 3.36
C SER A 11 1.99 -4.98 4.46
N MET A 12 2.80 -3.98 4.10
CA MET A 12 3.11 -2.85 4.97
C MET A 12 2.36 -1.62 4.47
N GLU A 13 1.18 -1.38 5.04
CA GLU A 13 0.17 -0.48 4.48
C GLU A 13 -0.34 0.56 5.46
N GLN A 14 -0.66 1.73 4.94
CA GLN A 14 -1.31 2.81 5.68
C GLN A 14 -2.29 3.58 4.79
N ALA A 15 -3.12 4.42 5.39
CA ALA A 15 -4.17 5.22 4.73
C ALA A 15 -5.16 4.35 3.94
N ALA A 16 -5.34 4.56 2.63
CA ALA A 16 -6.43 3.98 1.86
C ALA A 16 -5.99 3.16 0.64
N ALA A 17 -5.11 3.67 -0.22
CA ALA A 17 -4.84 3.08 -1.54
C ALA A 17 -4.41 1.60 -1.49
N LEU A 18 -3.36 1.28 -0.76
CA LEU A 18 -2.90 -0.09 -0.63
C LEU A 18 -3.85 -0.96 0.22
N PRO A 19 -4.36 -0.50 1.38
CA PRO A 19 -5.35 -1.26 2.13
C PRO A 19 -6.60 -1.62 1.33
N PHE A 20 -7.05 -0.76 0.42
CA PHE A 20 -8.15 -1.02 -0.47
C PHE A 20 -7.83 -2.16 -1.45
N ALA A 21 -6.66 -2.15 -2.09
CA ALA A 21 -6.23 -3.21 -3.00
C ALA A 21 -6.08 -4.57 -2.30
N THR A 22 -5.34 -4.61 -1.19
CA THR A 22 -5.06 -5.85 -0.46
C THR A 22 -6.31 -6.45 0.18
N ARG A 23 -7.34 -5.63 0.48
CA ARG A 23 -8.66 -6.13 0.88
C ARG A 23 -9.30 -6.96 -0.23
N HIS A 24 -9.27 -6.48 -1.48
CA HIS A 24 -9.83 -7.22 -2.59
C HIS A 24 -9.08 -8.54 -2.84
N LEU A 25 -7.75 -8.54 -2.71
CA LEU A 25 -6.95 -9.75 -2.79
C LEU A 25 -7.33 -10.75 -1.68
N ALA A 26 -7.55 -10.26 -0.45
CA ALA A 26 -8.03 -11.09 0.67
C ALA A 26 -9.45 -11.63 0.42
N ASP A 27 -10.36 -10.82 -0.13
CA ASP A 27 -11.73 -11.24 -0.49
C ASP A 27 -11.70 -12.33 -1.57
N LEU A 28 -10.73 -12.30 -2.49
CA LEU A 28 -10.48 -13.32 -3.50
C LEU A 28 -9.79 -14.59 -2.96
N GLY A 29 -9.39 -14.60 -1.71
CA GLY A 29 -8.85 -15.79 -1.02
C GLY A 29 -7.36 -15.78 -0.72
N ALA A 30 -6.63 -14.72 -1.07
CA ALA A 30 -5.23 -14.59 -0.66
C ALA A 30 -5.10 -14.46 0.86
N GLU A 31 -4.06 -15.06 1.43
CA GLU A 31 -3.67 -14.83 2.82
C GLU A 31 -2.90 -13.53 2.93
N VAL A 32 -3.57 -12.47 3.36
CA VAL A 32 -2.93 -11.16 3.55
C VAL A 32 -2.51 -10.99 5.01
N ILE A 33 -1.21 -10.83 5.25
CA ILE A 33 -0.61 -10.54 6.54
C ILE A 33 -0.22 -9.06 6.55
N ARG A 34 -0.98 -8.27 7.29
CA ARG A 34 -0.75 -6.84 7.42
C ARG A 34 0.22 -6.55 8.56
N VAL A 35 1.31 -5.85 8.25
CA VAL A 35 2.27 -5.36 9.24
C VAL A 35 1.81 -4.01 9.79
N GLN A 36 1.63 -3.95 11.10
CA GLN A 36 1.17 -2.77 11.84
C GLN A 36 2.29 -2.21 12.72
N SER A 37 2.47 -0.90 12.70
CA SER A 37 3.27 -0.21 13.71
C SER A 37 2.43 0.01 14.97
N HIS A 38 2.98 -0.33 16.15
CA HIS A 38 2.33 -0.04 17.44
C HIS A 38 2.21 1.46 17.74
N LYS A 39 2.98 2.30 17.04
CA LYS A 39 2.99 3.76 17.23
C LYS A 39 1.84 4.49 16.52
N ARG A 40 1.05 3.78 15.73
CA ARG A 40 -0.08 4.37 14.99
C ARG A 40 -1.36 3.64 15.35
N PRO A 41 -2.26 4.28 16.13
CA PRO A 41 -3.57 3.70 16.40
C PRO A 41 -4.36 3.56 15.11
N LEU A 42 -5.14 2.49 15.03
CA LEU A 42 -6.07 2.24 13.92
C LEU A 42 -7.30 3.13 14.10
N GLY A 43 -7.81 3.66 12.99
CA GLY A 43 -9.11 4.33 12.99
C GLY A 43 -10.23 3.31 12.81
N VAL A 44 -11.20 3.26 13.71
CA VAL A 44 -12.25 2.23 13.77
C VAL A 44 -12.98 2.02 12.43
N LEU A 45 -13.31 3.08 11.69
CA LEU A 45 -13.98 2.96 10.40
C LEU A 45 -13.07 2.33 9.32
N GLN A 46 -11.78 2.62 9.35
CA GLN A 46 -10.80 2.04 8.42
C GLN A 46 -10.60 0.55 8.69
N GLU A 47 -10.68 0.12 9.94
CA GLU A 47 -10.53 -1.29 10.33
C GLU A 47 -11.61 -2.16 9.70
N ILE A 48 -12.87 -1.76 9.80
CA ILE A 48 -13.99 -2.54 9.27
C ILE A 48 -13.93 -2.61 7.74
N HIS A 49 -13.61 -1.49 7.09
CA HIS A 49 -13.71 -1.38 5.64
C HIS A 49 -12.48 -1.92 4.92
N TYR A 50 -11.26 -1.57 5.37
CA TYR A 50 -10.03 -1.88 4.65
C TYR A 50 -9.30 -3.11 5.16
N TYR A 51 -9.54 -3.54 6.40
CA TYR A 51 -8.73 -4.60 7.04
C TYR A 51 -9.46 -5.93 7.20
N ARG A 52 -10.71 -6.03 6.70
CA ARG A 52 -11.44 -7.30 6.75
C ARG A 52 -10.68 -8.39 6.00
N ASN A 53 -10.81 -9.62 6.48
CA ASN A 53 -10.17 -10.84 5.93
C ASN A 53 -8.63 -10.82 5.94
N LYS A 54 -8.00 -9.87 6.64
CA LYS A 54 -6.55 -9.82 6.81
C LYS A 54 -6.14 -10.31 8.19
N LYS A 55 -4.99 -10.98 8.25
CA LYS A 55 -4.26 -11.21 9.49
C LYS A 55 -3.42 -9.98 9.82
N MET A 56 -3.12 -9.76 11.10
CA MET A 56 -2.32 -8.61 11.53
C MET A 56 -1.17 -9.06 12.42
N ILE A 57 0.00 -8.46 12.22
CA ILE A 57 1.17 -8.62 13.07
C ILE A 57 1.76 -7.25 13.42
N GLY A 58 2.13 -7.04 14.68
CA GLY A 58 2.84 -5.84 15.11
C GLY A 58 4.33 -5.99 14.93
N ILE A 59 4.97 -5.08 14.18
CA ILE A 59 6.43 -5.01 14.05
C ILE A 59 6.88 -3.56 14.25
N ASP A 60 7.82 -3.34 15.16
CA ASP A 60 8.50 -2.06 15.29
C ASP A 60 9.77 -2.04 14.44
N LEU A 61 9.70 -1.45 13.25
CA LEU A 61 10.86 -1.31 12.37
C LEU A 61 11.96 -0.41 12.96
N SER A 62 11.67 0.39 14.01
CA SER A 62 12.69 1.17 14.70
C SER A 62 13.48 0.37 15.74
N HIS A 63 12.98 -0.80 16.14
CA HIS A 63 13.74 -1.74 16.95
C HIS A 63 14.84 -2.40 16.10
N PRO A 64 16.06 -2.63 16.63
CA PRO A 64 17.17 -3.21 15.85
C PRO A 64 16.82 -4.53 15.13
N GLU A 65 16.02 -5.38 15.73
CA GLU A 65 15.60 -6.67 15.18
C GLU A 65 14.35 -6.60 14.29
N GLY A 66 13.59 -5.48 14.35
CA GLY A 66 12.33 -5.35 13.64
C GLY A 66 12.42 -5.55 12.12
N PRO A 67 13.39 -4.94 11.44
CA PRO A 67 13.59 -5.16 10.00
C PRO A 67 13.94 -6.61 9.64
N GLU A 68 14.68 -7.32 10.50
CA GLU A 68 15.01 -8.74 10.25
C GLU A 68 13.79 -9.64 10.40
N VAL A 69 12.92 -9.40 11.38
CA VAL A 69 11.65 -10.11 11.49
C VAL A 69 10.80 -9.93 10.22
N PHE A 70 10.74 -8.71 9.66
CA PHE A 70 10.05 -8.48 8.40
C PHE A 70 10.67 -9.27 7.24
N ARG A 71 12.02 -9.27 7.11
CA ARG A 71 12.73 -10.03 6.08
C ARG A 71 12.46 -11.54 6.17
N GLN A 72 12.48 -12.10 7.37
CA GLN A 72 12.17 -13.52 7.60
C GLN A 72 10.72 -13.85 7.19
N LEU A 73 9.77 -12.99 7.50
CA LEU A 73 8.40 -13.16 7.03
C LEU A 73 8.30 -13.08 5.50
N SER A 74 9.09 -12.20 4.86
CA SER A 74 9.11 -12.05 3.41
C SER A 74 9.69 -13.24 2.66
N ASP A 75 10.51 -14.08 3.30
CA ASP A 75 11.07 -15.29 2.70
C ASP A 75 9.98 -16.34 2.38
N GLY A 76 8.86 -16.30 3.09
CA GLY A 76 7.78 -17.28 2.97
C GLY A 76 6.51 -16.77 2.29
N VAL A 77 6.55 -15.66 1.55
CA VAL A 77 5.38 -15.11 0.87
C VAL A 77 5.64 -14.94 -0.64
N ASP A 78 4.56 -14.90 -1.41
CA ASP A 78 4.61 -14.70 -2.86
C ASP A 78 4.74 -13.21 -3.20
N ILE A 79 4.12 -12.36 -2.38
CA ILE A 79 4.01 -10.92 -2.64
C ILE A 79 4.41 -10.13 -1.40
N VAL A 80 5.27 -9.13 -1.58
CA VAL A 80 5.45 -8.02 -0.62
C VAL A 80 4.85 -6.77 -1.22
N ALA A 81 3.95 -6.12 -0.50
CA ALA A 81 3.31 -4.89 -0.92
C ALA A 81 3.50 -3.77 0.11
N HIS A 82 3.80 -2.55 -0.33
CA HIS A 82 3.93 -1.40 0.56
C HIS A 82 3.48 -0.09 -0.09
N ASN A 83 3.10 0.88 0.75
CA ASN A 83 2.86 2.26 0.31
C ASN A 83 3.67 3.30 1.09
N PHE A 84 4.91 2.95 1.37
CA PHE A 84 5.92 3.85 1.95
C PHE A 84 6.85 4.38 0.84
N THR A 85 7.48 5.51 1.10
CA THR A 85 8.46 6.05 0.14
C THR A 85 9.66 5.11 -0.01
N PRO A 86 10.35 5.11 -1.18
CA PRO A 86 11.54 4.28 -1.41
C PRO A 86 12.63 4.49 -0.36
N ARG A 87 12.80 5.74 0.11
CA ARG A 87 13.75 6.07 1.18
C ARG A 87 13.48 5.27 2.47
N VAL A 88 12.21 5.12 2.84
CA VAL A 88 11.84 4.36 4.04
C VAL A 88 12.18 2.88 3.87
N MET A 89 11.86 2.31 2.71
CA MET A 89 12.15 0.91 2.44
C MET A 89 13.66 0.63 2.41
N ARG A 90 14.43 1.47 1.71
CA ARG A 90 15.92 1.37 1.70
C ARG A 90 16.52 1.52 3.10
N LYS A 91 16.01 2.46 3.91
CA LYS A 91 16.51 2.67 5.28
C LYS A 91 16.51 1.41 6.12
N TYR A 92 15.52 0.54 5.92
CA TYR A 92 15.36 -0.69 6.69
C TYR A 92 15.84 -1.96 5.94
N GLY A 93 16.37 -1.82 4.72
CA GLY A 93 16.75 -2.96 3.87
C GLY A 93 15.55 -3.82 3.50
N LEU A 94 14.43 -3.18 3.17
CA LEU A 94 13.15 -3.78 2.77
C LEU A 94 12.77 -3.38 1.33
N ASP A 95 13.72 -2.82 0.58
CA ASP A 95 13.57 -2.53 -0.85
C ASP A 95 13.63 -3.81 -1.69
N PHE A 96 13.28 -3.67 -2.97
CA PHE A 96 13.23 -4.80 -3.90
C PHE A 96 14.53 -5.58 -3.96
N ASP A 97 15.67 -4.90 -4.10
CA ASP A 97 16.97 -5.57 -4.25
C ASP A 97 17.31 -6.41 -3.02
N SER A 98 17.06 -5.85 -1.83
CA SER A 98 17.28 -6.53 -0.55
C SER A 98 16.42 -7.78 -0.40
N LEU A 99 15.11 -7.69 -0.69
CA LEU A 99 14.19 -8.81 -0.51
C LEU A 99 14.25 -9.84 -1.62
N SER A 100 14.42 -9.42 -2.88
CA SER A 100 14.55 -10.35 -4.03
C SER A 100 15.85 -11.14 -4.01
N SER A 101 16.89 -10.65 -3.32
CA SER A 101 18.11 -11.44 -3.09
C SER A 101 17.84 -12.70 -2.27
N ARG A 102 16.84 -12.67 -1.38
CA ARG A 102 16.44 -13.78 -0.50
C ARG A 102 15.34 -14.65 -1.13
N ASN A 103 14.40 -14.05 -1.84
CA ASN A 103 13.30 -14.75 -2.53
C ASN A 103 13.27 -14.33 -4.01
N LYS A 104 13.77 -15.20 -4.89
CA LYS A 104 13.90 -14.93 -6.34
C LYS A 104 12.56 -14.86 -7.08
N ASN A 105 11.51 -15.43 -6.51
CA ASN A 105 10.17 -15.45 -7.10
C ASN A 105 9.26 -14.36 -6.53
N LEU A 106 9.83 -13.43 -5.72
CA LEU A 106 9.05 -12.40 -5.04
C LEU A 106 8.44 -11.40 -6.03
N ILE A 107 7.13 -11.24 -5.98
CA ILE A 107 6.43 -10.10 -6.57
C ILE A 107 6.49 -8.94 -5.57
N TYR A 108 7.10 -7.82 -5.98
CA TYR A 108 7.26 -6.66 -5.12
C TYR A 108 6.42 -5.50 -5.61
N CYS A 109 5.43 -5.08 -4.81
CA CYS A 109 4.47 -4.05 -5.16
C CYS A 109 4.71 -2.78 -4.34
N ALA A 110 5.04 -1.69 -5.02
CA ALA A 110 5.24 -0.38 -4.40
C ALA A 110 4.17 0.62 -4.88
N VAL A 111 3.32 1.08 -3.97
CA VAL A 111 2.37 2.16 -4.22
C VAL A 111 2.95 3.45 -3.67
N THR A 112 3.54 4.27 -4.53
CA THR A 112 4.16 5.53 -4.15
C THR A 112 3.61 6.69 -4.98
N GLY A 113 3.58 7.88 -4.41
CA GLY A 113 2.95 9.02 -5.05
C GLY A 113 3.62 9.46 -6.36
N PHE A 114 4.94 9.25 -6.48
CA PHE A 114 5.73 9.71 -7.63
C PHE A 114 6.58 8.61 -8.27
N GLY A 115 6.24 7.35 -8.01
CA GLY A 115 7.05 6.22 -8.46
C GLY A 115 8.25 5.96 -7.55
N THR A 116 9.10 5.01 -7.99
CA THR A 116 10.27 4.57 -7.20
C THR A 116 11.56 5.21 -7.66
N THR A 117 11.55 5.94 -8.77
CA THR A 117 12.70 6.62 -9.39
C THR A 117 12.39 8.09 -9.71
N GLY A 118 13.42 8.87 -9.99
CA GLY A 118 13.28 10.27 -10.34
C GLY A 118 13.36 11.23 -9.13
N PRO A 119 13.35 12.54 -9.39
CA PRO A 119 13.67 13.57 -8.37
C PRO A 119 12.63 13.70 -7.27
N TRP A 120 11.42 13.18 -7.47
CA TRP A 120 10.32 13.24 -6.50
C TRP A 120 9.99 11.89 -5.85
N ALA A 121 10.72 10.83 -6.17
CA ALA A 121 10.43 9.48 -5.69
C ALA A 121 10.29 9.39 -4.15
N ASP A 122 11.08 10.15 -3.40
CA ASP A 122 11.05 10.14 -1.94
C ASP A 122 10.06 11.16 -1.33
N ARG A 123 9.27 11.87 -2.15
CA ARG A 123 8.23 12.77 -1.65
C ARG A 123 6.96 11.97 -1.32
N PRO A 124 6.38 12.16 -0.12
CA PRO A 124 5.09 11.58 0.20
C PRO A 124 3.98 12.28 -0.60
N LEU A 125 2.99 11.51 -1.02
CA LEU A 125 1.77 12.02 -1.64
C LEU A 125 0.59 11.23 -1.08
N PHE A 126 -0.49 11.93 -0.80
CA PHE A 126 -1.78 11.36 -0.42
C PHE A 126 -2.80 11.66 -1.49
N GLY A 127 -3.90 10.93 -1.50
CA GLY A 127 -4.96 11.05 -2.50
C GLY A 127 -5.38 12.49 -2.84
N PRO A 128 -5.66 13.37 -1.85
CA PRO A 128 -6.01 14.77 -2.15
C PRO A 128 -4.92 15.54 -2.90
N GLY A 129 -3.66 15.25 -2.62
CA GLY A 129 -2.52 15.83 -3.35
C GLY A 129 -2.44 15.31 -4.78
N ALA A 130 -2.70 14.02 -5.01
CA ALA A 130 -2.75 13.44 -6.35
C ALA A 130 -3.89 14.05 -7.18
N GLU A 131 -5.07 14.21 -6.60
CA GLU A 131 -6.22 14.86 -7.23
C GLU A 131 -5.92 16.32 -7.61
N ALA A 132 -5.26 17.07 -6.71
CA ALA A 132 -4.85 18.45 -7.00
C ALA A 132 -3.81 18.52 -8.13
N MET A 133 -2.79 17.67 -8.10
CA MET A 133 -1.72 17.66 -9.10
C MET A 133 -2.18 17.18 -10.48
N SER A 134 -3.19 16.30 -10.53
CA SER A 134 -3.79 15.85 -11.80
C SER A 134 -4.69 16.92 -12.45
N GLY A 135 -5.00 18.01 -11.76
CA GLY A 135 -5.96 19.02 -12.20
C GLY A 135 -7.42 18.67 -11.92
N GLN A 136 -7.71 17.50 -11.36
CA GLN A 136 -9.09 17.07 -11.08
C GLN A 136 -9.84 18.06 -10.19
N ASN A 137 -9.19 18.60 -9.17
CA ASN A 137 -9.82 19.56 -8.27
C ASN A 137 -10.24 20.86 -8.96
N SER A 138 -9.57 21.25 -10.06
CA SER A 138 -9.96 22.45 -10.82
C SER A 138 -11.27 22.28 -11.62
N MET A 139 -11.70 21.04 -11.82
CA MET A 139 -12.94 20.71 -12.53
C MET A 139 -14.13 20.52 -11.59
N ILE A 140 -13.92 20.60 -10.29
CA ILE A 140 -14.93 20.35 -9.26
C ILE A 140 -15.17 21.65 -8.49
N GLY A 141 -16.43 22.05 -8.34
CA GLY A 141 -16.85 23.23 -7.58
C GLY A 141 -18.08 23.88 -8.18
N GLU A 142 -18.59 24.90 -7.48
CA GLU A 142 -19.66 25.72 -7.99
C GLU A 142 -19.16 26.65 -9.10
N PRO A 143 -19.95 26.92 -10.14
CA PRO A 143 -19.59 27.87 -11.19
C PRO A 143 -19.22 29.25 -10.61
N GLY A 144 -18.02 29.74 -10.93
CA GLY A 144 -17.50 31.01 -10.42
C GLY A 144 -16.87 30.96 -9.03
N ALA A 145 -16.76 29.79 -8.39
CA ALA A 145 -16.05 29.67 -7.12
C ALA A 145 -14.55 29.98 -7.28
N LEU A 146 -13.99 30.76 -6.32
CA LEU A 146 -12.57 31.12 -6.33
C LEU A 146 -11.67 29.95 -5.87
N THR A 147 -12.23 28.94 -5.22
CA THR A 147 -11.49 27.79 -4.69
C THR A 147 -11.98 26.51 -5.34
N PRO A 148 -11.05 25.62 -5.77
CA PRO A 148 -11.41 24.30 -6.25
C PRO A 148 -12.18 23.50 -5.21
N GLY A 149 -13.15 22.72 -5.67
CA GLY A 149 -13.87 21.79 -4.82
C GLY A 149 -13.04 20.56 -4.45
N ARG A 150 -13.59 19.78 -3.51
CA ARG A 150 -13.07 18.47 -3.17
C ARG A 150 -14.19 17.44 -3.24
N PRO A 151 -14.00 16.29 -3.91
CA PRO A 151 -15.06 15.31 -4.17
C PRO A 151 -15.48 14.49 -2.94
N GLY A 152 -15.24 14.98 -1.71
CA GLY A 152 -15.68 14.33 -0.48
C GLY A 152 -14.54 13.82 0.41
N THR A 153 -14.87 12.95 1.36
CA THR A 153 -13.94 12.44 2.37
C THR A 153 -13.11 11.23 1.90
N ILE A 154 -13.64 10.46 0.94
CA ILE A 154 -12.95 9.34 0.32
C ILE A 154 -12.32 9.85 -0.97
N THR A 155 -11.01 9.74 -1.07
CA THR A 155 -10.27 10.23 -2.22
C THR A 155 -10.41 9.28 -3.40
N TYR A 156 -10.82 9.82 -4.55
CA TYR A 156 -10.93 9.10 -5.81
C TYR A 156 -9.58 8.48 -6.21
N ALA A 157 -8.50 9.27 -6.08
CA ALA A 157 -7.15 8.83 -6.44
C ALA A 157 -6.69 7.59 -5.68
N ASP A 158 -6.99 7.49 -4.37
CA ASP A 158 -6.63 6.31 -3.57
C ASP A 158 -7.32 5.04 -4.07
N ASN A 159 -8.63 5.12 -4.34
CA ASN A 159 -9.40 3.96 -4.80
C ASN A 159 -8.97 3.52 -6.20
N VAL A 160 -8.80 4.45 -7.13
CA VAL A 160 -8.34 4.15 -8.49
C VAL A 160 -6.94 3.54 -8.47
N CYS A 161 -6.01 4.12 -7.71
CA CYS A 161 -4.67 3.55 -7.52
C CYS A 161 -4.73 2.12 -6.98
N GLY A 162 -5.60 1.88 -5.99
CA GLY A 162 -5.80 0.54 -5.43
C GLY A 162 -6.33 -0.46 -6.45
N LEU A 163 -7.26 -0.07 -7.34
CA LEU A 163 -7.75 -0.93 -8.41
C LEU A 163 -6.67 -1.24 -9.45
N TYR A 164 -5.87 -0.25 -9.84
CA TYR A 164 -4.73 -0.49 -10.74
C TYR A 164 -3.70 -1.43 -10.13
N LEU A 165 -3.41 -1.30 -8.83
CA LEU A 165 -2.54 -2.23 -8.13
C LEU A 165 -3.12 -3.64 -8.11
N LEU A 166 -4.40 -3.79 -7.79
CA LEU A 166 -5.09 -5.08 -7.83
C LEU A 166 -4.93 -5.74 -9.21
N PHE A 167 -5.19 -4.97 -10.27
CA PHE A 167 -5.06 -5.45 -11.65
C PHE A 167 -3.62 -5.87 -11.99
N ALA A 168 -2.62 -5.06 -11.59
CA ALA A 168 -1.21 -5.36 -11.81
C ALA A 168 -0.76 -6.62 -11.05
N VAL A 169 -1.21 -6.83 -9.82
CA VAL A 169 -0.91 -8.03 -9.03
C VAL A 169 -1.52 -9.27 -9.70
N LEU A 170 -2.78 -9.21 -10.13
CA LEU A 170 -3.43 -10.32 -10.82
C LEU A 170 -2.76 -10.67 -12.16
N GLY A 171 -2.16 -9.68 -12.82
CA GLY A 171 -1.40 -9.90 -14.05
C GLY A 171 0.02 -10.43 -13.85
N ALA A 172 0.56 -10.30 -12.64
CA ALA A 172 1.91 -10.77 -12.28
C ALA A 172 1.93 -12.20 -11.70
N LEU A 173 0.77 -12.69 -11.23
CA LEU A 173 0.55 -14.07 -10.74
C LEU A 173 0.34 -15.04 -11.89
#